data_1c5df767bc43b947dfb7c9e71bd86401
#
_entry.id   1c5df767bc43b947dfb7c9e71bd86401
#
_cell.length_a   1.000
_cell.length_b   1.000
_cell.length_c   1.000
_cell.angle_alpha   90.00
_cell.angle_beta   90.00
_cell.angle_gamma   90.00
#
_symmetry.space_group_name_H-M   'P 1'
#
loop_
_entity.id
_entity.type
_entity.pdbx_description
1 polymer ?
#
loop_
_entity_poly.entity_id
_entity_poly.type
_entity_poly.pdbx_seq_one_letter_code
_entity_poly.pdbx_strand_id
1 'polypeptide(L)'
;MHINEQYHDLPLLETKAYQFIGRDGQNYSTEEQVLNEHLLDVYINDRLTMKLICLPQHLTELVLGRLLTEHIIRSIDDIEQIYICEYGKRAKVYLRPSQNKESGALGASFVETTPSCCTGNHILNDYFSSECPPSAVTPIEWKPEWIFHMADTFADGMPLHSVTFATHSCLLARRDEILFSCEDIGRHNALDKVIGYALRHQIDLRECMIYSSGRIPTDMAIKAIYAGIPIFCSKASPTAEAIELARKYQLTLICAARRDRMKVFVTVS
;
A
#
# COMPACT_ATOMS: atom_id res chain seq x y z
N MET A 1 6.41 -9.95 -18.46
CA MET A 1 6.88 -10.30 -17.09
C MET A 1 6.57 -11.76 -16.79
N HIS A 2 7.52 -12.54 -16.24
CA HIS A 2 7.31 -13.88 -15.73
C HIS A 2 7.24 -13.86 -14.20
N ILE A 3 6.17 -14.47 -13.62
CA ILE A 3 5.99 -14.57 -12.16
C ILE A 3 6.19 -16.02 -11.74
N ASN A 4 7.06 -16.24 -10.75
CA ASN A 4 7.31 -17.52 -10.12
C ASN A 4 7.15 -17.38 -8.60
N GLU A 5 5.99 -17.75 -8.09
CA GLU A 5 5.67 -17.77 -6.66
C GLU A 5 5.74 -19.21 -6.15
N GLN A 6 6.55 -19.44 -5.13
CA GLN A 6 6.69 -20.76 -4.52
C GLN A 6 6.15 -20.84 -3.09
N TYR A 7 5.82 -19.69 -2.47
CA TYR A 7 5.26 -19.69 -1.13
C TYR A 7 3.77 -20.03 -1.14
N HIS A 8 3.34 -20.74 -0.10
CA HIS A 8 1.95 -21.15 0.11
C HIS A 8 1.59 -20.95 1.59
N ASP A 9 0.39 -20.50 1.87
CA ASP A 9 -0.30 -20.50 3.18
C ASP A 9 0.61 -20.28 4.41
N LEU A 10 1.37 -19.19 4.39
CA LEU A 10 2.18 -18.81 5.52
C LEU A 10 1.28 -18.37 6.69
N PRO A 11 1.61 -18.74 7.95
CA PRO A 11 0.77 -18.44 9.09
C PRO A 11 0.70 -16.93 9.33
N LEU A 12 -0.52 -16.38 9.35
CA LEU A 12 -0.78 -14.96 9.59
C LEU A 12 -0.94 -14.64 11.06
N LEU A 13 -1.42 -15.60 11.82
CA LEU A 13 -1.79 -15.47 13.23
C LEU A 13 -1.07 -16.52 14.07
N GLU A 14 -0.79 -16.15 15.31
CA GLU A 14 -0.27 -17.05 16.34
C GLU A 14 -1.03 -16.79 17.64
N THR A 15 -1.35 -17.87 18.38
CA THR A 15 -1.98 -17.76 19.69
C THR A 15 -0.92 -17.45 20.75
N LYS A 16 -1.13 -16.38 21.51
CA LYS A 16 -0.26 -15.97 22.62
C LYS A 16 -1.04 -15.83 23.91
N ALA A 17 -0.47 -16.32 25.00
CA ALA A 17 -1.00 -16.15 26.33
C ALA A 17 -0.76 -14.72 26.83
N TYR A 18 -1.74 -14.16 27.52
CA TYR A 18 -1.62 -12.88 28.20
C TYR A 18 -2.36 -12.88 29.53
N GLN A 19 -2.04 -11.91 30.39
CA GLN A 19 -2.72 -11.68 31.64
C GLN A 19 -3.73 -10.53 31.47
N PHE A 20 -5.00 -10.83 31.67
CA PHE A 20 -6.04 -9.82 31.73
C PHE A 20 -6.10 -9.22 33.15
N ILE A 21 -6.10 -7.90 33.22
CA ILE A 21 -6.25 -7.13 34.47
C ILE A 21 -7.36 -6.11 34.26
N GLY A 22 -8.51 -6.35 34.89
CA GLY A 22 -9.65 -5.44 34.88
C GLY A 22 -9.56 -4.37 35.99
N ARG A 23 -10.09 -3.19 35.75
CA ARG A 23 -10.19 -2.12 36.78
C ARG A 23 -11.08 -2.54 37.96
N ASP A 24 -11.98 -3.49 37.74
CA ASP A 24 -12.88 -4.10 38.74
C ASP A 24 -12.19 -5.17 39.62
N GLY A 25 -10.88 -5.39 39.44
CA GLY A 25 -10.07 -6.36 40.16
C GLY A 25 -10.03 -7.75 39.53
N GLN A 26 -10.65 -7.97 38.38
CA GLN A 26 -10.47 -9.21 37.64
C GLN A 26 -9.02 -9.42 37.28
N ASN A 27 -8.50 -10.62 37.44
CA ASN A 27 -7.14 -10.98 37.11
C ASN A 27 -7.08 -12.48 36.75
N TYR A 28 -6.83 -12.76 35.45
CA TYR A 28 -6.75 -14.14 34.96
C TYR A 28 -5.86 -14.23 33.71
N SER A 29 -5.32 -15.41 33.45
CA SER A 29 -4.57 -15.70 32.23
C SER A 29 -5.51 -16.24 31.16
N THR A 30 -5.34 -15.79 29.94
CA THR A 30 -6.08 -16.25 28.76
C THR A 30 -5.20 -16.16 27.51
N GLU A 31 -5.74 -16.49 26.37
CA GLU A 31 -5.01 -16.50 25.09
C GLU A 31 -5.74 -15.67 24.05
N GLU A 32 -4.97 -15.09 23.14
CA GLU A 32 -5.47 -14.29 22.03
C GLU A 32 -4.67 -14.58 20.77
N GLN A 33 -5.32 -14.39 19.62
CA GLN A 33 -4.64 -14.45 18.32
C GLN A 33 -3.97 -13.12 18.03
N VAL A 34 -2.68 -13.15 17.76
CA VAL A 34 -1.86 -11.99 17.38
C VAL A 34 -1.26 -12.18 15.99
N LEU A 35 -0.96 -11.07 15.29
CA LEU A 35 -0.37 -11.11 13.97
C LEU A 35 1.09 -11.58 14.02
N ASN A 36 1.47 -12.37 13.02
CA ASN A 36 2.87 -12.66 12.73
C ASN A 36 3.46 -11.58 11.83
N GLU A 37 4.56 -10.99 12.28
CA GLU A 37 5.39 -10.15 11.41
C GLU A 37 6.26 -11.01 10.50
N HIS A 38 6.28 -10.68 9.21
CA HIS A 38 7.06 -11.37 8.20
C HIS A 38 8.10 -10.42 7.61
N LEU A 39 9.36 -10.87 7.57
CA LEU A 39 10.44 -10.12 6.94
C LEU A 39 10.68 -10.63 5.52
N LEU A 40 10.48 -9.75 4.54
CA LEU A 40 10.72 -9.98 3.13
C LEU A 40 11.95 -9.20 2.66
N ASP A 41 13.01 -9.91 2.29
CA ASP A 41 14.19 -9.35 1.62
C ASP A 41 13.94 -9.25 0.12
N VAL A 42 14.06 -8.05 -0.44
CA VAL A 42 13.85 -7.78 -1.87
C VAL A 42 15.18 -7.51 -2.56
N TYR A 43 15.49 -8.33 -3.55
CA TYR A 43 16.68 -8.24 -4.39
C TYR A 43 16.30 -7.76 -5.79
N ILE A 44 17.01 -6.74 -6.28
CA ILE A 44 16.88 -6.26 -7.66
C ILE A 44 18.19 -6.57 -8.37
N ASN A 45 18.13 -7.34 -9.47
CA ASN A 45 19.28 -7.81 -10.21
C ASN A 45 20.36 -8.40 -9.27
N ASP A 46 19.91 -9.33 -8.38
CA ASP A 46 20.70 -10.01 -7.35
C ASP A 46 21.32 -9.14 -6.25
N ARG A 47 21.03 -7.83 -6.23
CA ARG A 47 21.46 -6.93 -5.16
C ARG A 47 20.31 -6.76 -4.14
N LEU A 48 20.58 -7.01 -2.85
CA LEU A 48 19.65 -6.71 -1.77
C LEU A 48 19.38 -5.19 -1.75
N THR A 49 18.14 -4.79 -2.04
CA THR A 49 17.75 -3.39 -2.20
C THR A 49 16.90 -2.88 -1.06
N MET A 50 15.98 -3.73 -0.55
CA MET A 50 15.11 -3.33 0.57
C MET A 50 14.71 -4.53 1.42
N LYS A 51 14.27 -4.24 2.65
CA LYS A 51 13.69 -5.20 3.59
C LYS A 51 12.32 -4.68 4.02
N LEU A 52 11.30 -5.50 3.89
CA LEU A 52 9.92 -5.13 4.18
C LEU A 52 9.39 -5.98 5.34
N ILE A 53 8.91 -5.32 6.39
CA ILE A 53 8.12 -5.98 7.43
C ILE A 53 6.65 -5.89 7.00
N CYS A 54 6.01 -7.04 6.80
CA CYS A 54 4.67 -7.13 6.21
C CYS A 54 3.91 -8.34 6.73
N LEU A 55 2.64 -8.48 6.34
CA LEU A 55 1.95 -9.76 6.39
C LEU A 55 2.34 -10.62 5.19
N PRO A 56 2.54 -11.95 5.37
CA PRO A 56 2.97 -12.86 4.30
C PRO A 56 1.83 -13.26 3.35
N GLN A 57 1.05 -12.27 2.92
CA GLN A 57 0.02 -12.39 1.90
C GLN A 57 0.27 -11.37 0.79
N HIS A 58 -0.03 -11.73 -0.45
CA HIS A 58 0.13 -10.83 -1.60
C HIS A 58 1.54 -10.23 -1.71
N LEU A 59 2.57 -11.08 -1.50
CA LEU A 59 3.95 -10.63 -1.48
C LEU A 59 4.43 -10.12 -2.85
N THR A 60 3.97 -10.75 -3.94
CA THR A 60 4.27 -10.27 -5.29
C THR A 60 3.64 -8.92 -5.55
N GLU A 61 2.38 -8.73 -5.15
CA GLU A 61 1.67 -7.45 -5.24
C GLU A 61 2.38 -6.39 -4.41
N LEU A 62 2.80 -6.71 -3.18
CA LEU A 62 3.57 -5.81 -2.33
C LEU A 62 4.86 -5.34 -3.03
N VAL A 63 5.62 -6.26 -3.60
CA VAL A 63 6.87 -5.94 -4.31
C VAL A 63 6.60 -5.10 -5.55
N LEU A 64 5.63 -5.49 -6.40
CA LEU A 64 5.28 -4.75 -7.61
C LEU A 64 4.85 -3.32 -7.31
N GLY A 65 3.95 -3.14 -6.34
CA GLY A 65 3.48 -1.82 -5.94
C GLY A 65 4.60 -0.97 -5.36
N ARG A 66 5.46 -1.57 -4.50
CA ARG A 66 6.60 -0.87 -3.93
C ARG A 66 7.58 -0.41 -5.00
N LEU A 67 7.91 -1.24 -5.98
CA LEU A 67 8.80 -0.89 -7.08
C LEU A 67 8.26 0.30 -7.90
N LEU A 68 6.95 0.34 -8.17
CA LEU A 68 6.32 1.46 -8.87
C LEU A 68 6.36 2.73 -8.02
N THR A 69 5.94 2.63 -6.75
CA THR A 69 5.81 3.79 -5.85
C THR A 69 7.16 4.34 -5.38
N GLU A 70 8.25 3.59 -5.46
CA GLU A 70 9.63 4.06 -5.24
C GLU A 70 10.35 4.42 -6.55
N HIS A 71 9.62 4.52 -7.67
CA HIS A 71 10.15 4.88 -9.02
C HIS A 71 11.27 3.98 -9.54
N ILE A 72 11.38 2.77 -9.04
CA ILE A 72 12.33 1.77 -9.55
C ILE A 72 11.88 1.25 -10.91
N ILE A 73 10.56 1.17 -11.11
CA ILE A 73 9.93 0.84 -12.38
C ILE A 73 8.90 1.93 -12.76
N ARG A 74 8.61 2.07 -14.03
CA ARG A 74 7.54 2.92 -14.57
C ARG A 74 6.30 2.12 -14.95
N SER A 75 6.49 0.86 -15.31
CA SER A 75 5.43 -0.08 -15.66
C SER A 75 5.86 -1.51 -15.39
N ILE A 76 4.92 -2.43 -15.44
CA ILE A 76 5.18 -3.87 -15.32
C ILE A 76 6.11 -4.39 -16.45
N ASP A 77 6.17 -3.68 -17.57
CA ASP A 77 7.02 -4.06 -18.72
C ASP A 77 8.50 -3.88 -18.45
N ASP A 78 8.86 -3.08 -17.44
CA ASP A 78 10.26 -2.93 -17.01
C ASP A 78 10.79 -4.19 -16.30
N ILE A 79 9.90 -5.10 -15.89
CA ILE A 79 10.25 -6.34 -15.22
C ILE A 79 10.31 -7.48 -16.22
N GLU A 80 11.43 -8.19 -16.23
CA GLU A 80 11.58 -9.44 -16.94
C GLU A 80 10.99 -10.59 -16.12
N GLN A 81 11.41 -10.73 -14.86
CA GLN A 81 11.03 -11.80 -13.97
C GLN A 81 10.92 -11.33 -12.53
N ILE A 82 9.95 -11.89 -11.81
CA ILE A 82 9.84 -11.83 -10.35
C ILE A 82 9.75 -13.26 -9.79
N TYR A 83 10.51 -13.53 -8.73
CA TYR A 83 10.54 -14.79 -8.03
C TYR A 83 10.34 -14.55 -6.53
N ILE A 84 9.40 -15.29 -5.93
CA ILE A 84 9.22 -15.34 -4.46
C ILE A 84 9.55 -16.74 -3.98
N CYS A 85 10.48 -16.86 -3.04
CA CYS A 85 10.92 -18.16 -2.54
C CYS A 85 9.84 -18.87 -1.71
N GLU A 86 9.99 -20.17 -1.54
CA GLU A 86 9.10 -21.09 -0.80
C GLU A 86 8.63 -20.59 0.56
N TYR A 87 9.51 -19.93 1.33
CA TYR A 87 9.19 -19.39 2.66
C TYR A 87 8.74 -17.93 2.63
N GLY A 88 8.49 -17.35 1.46
CA GLY A 88 8.13 -15.93 1.32
C GLY A 88 9.17 -14.92 1.80
N LYS A 89 10.37 -15.36 2.23
CA LYS A 89 11.39 -14.50 2.84
C LYS A 89 12.26 -13.73 1.85
N ARG A 90 12.24 -14.11 0.59
CA ARG A 90 13.06 -13.49 -0.46
C ARG A 90 12.27 -13.30 -1.73
N ALA A 91 12.27 -12.07 -2.24
CA ALA A 91 11.82 -11.70 -3.57
C ALA A 91 13.04 -11.36 -4.42
N LYS A 92 13.16 -11.93 -5.60
CA LYS A 92 14.15 -11.56 -6.60
C LYS A 92 13.45 -10.99 -7.81
N VAL A 93 13.82 -9.78 -8.18
CA VAL A 93 13.28 -9.05 -9.33
C VAL A 93 14.40 -8.81 -10.33
N TYR A 94 14.18 -9.24 -11.56
CA TYR A 94 15.10 -8.97 -12.67
C TYR A 94 14.44 -7.96 -13.59
N LEU A 95 15.11 -6.82 -13.73
CA LEU A 95 14.67 -5.74 -14.58
C LEU A 95 15.20 -5.93 -16.00
N ARG A 96 14.42 -5.56 -17.00
CA ARG A 96 14.87 -5.54 -18.39
C ARG A 96 15.94 -4.46 -18.57
N PRO A 97 16.96 -4.69 -19.37
CA PRO A 97 17.92 -3.67 -19.72
C PRO A 97 17.20 -2.47 -20.37
N SER A 98 17.16 -1.34 -19.67
CA SER A 98 16.60 -0.11 -20.24
C SER A 98 17.51 0.41 -21.35
N GLN A 99 16.97 0.80 -22.49
CA GLN A 99 17.72 1.46 -23.55
C GLN A 99 18.14 2.89 -23.19
N ASN A 100 17.62 3.45 -22.10
CA ASN A 100 17.95 4.76 -21.57
C ASN A 100 18.71 4.62 -20.23
N LYS A 101 20.00 4.93 -20.27
CA LYS A 101 20.94 4.91 -19.12
C LYS A 101 20.75 6.11 -18.17
N GLU A 102 19.55 6.42 -17.73
CA GLU A 102 19.33 7.49 -16.74
C GLU A 102 18.40 7.07 -15.62
N SER A 103 18.62 5.92 -15.00
CA SER A 103 18.03 5.62 -13.70
C SER A 103 19.10 5.70 -12.62
N GLY A 104 19.32 6.92 -12.10
CA GLY A 104 20.22 7.19 -10.98
C GLY A 104 19.84 6.53 -9.65
N ALA A 105 18.74 5.79 -9.60
CA ALA A 105 18.24 5.16 -8.39
C ALA A 105 19.05 3.93 -7.90
N LEU A 106 19.88 3.33 -8.75
CA LEU A 106 20.71 2.17 -8.37
C LEU A 106 22.07 2.54 -7.74
N GLY A 107 22.37 3.84 -7.60
CA GLY A 107 23.66 4.34 -7.11
C GLY A 107 23.79 4.45 -5.60
N ALA A 108 22.71 4.51 -4.84
CA ALA A 108 22.76 4.67 -3.38
C ALA A 108 22.87 3.32 -2.67
N SER A 109 23.98 3.12 -1.98
CA SER A 109 24.40 1.87 -1.33
C SER A 109 23.80 1.69 0.06
N PHE A 110 22.49 1.88 0.26
CA PHE A 110 21.88 1.64 1.57
C PHE A 110 20.81 0.57 1.49
N VAL A 111 21.06 -0.56 2.18
CA VAL A 111 20.01 -1.50 2.54
C VAL A 111 19.28 -0.90 3.73
N GLU A 112 18.14 -0.27 3.49
CA GLU A 112 17.33 0.30 4.53
C GLU A 112 16.25 -0.71 4.94
N THR A 113 16.15 -1.00 6.23
CA THR A 113 15.00 -1.70 6.78
C THR A 113 13.90 -0.66 6.90
N THR A 114 12.87 -0.75 6.06
CA THR A 114 11.73 0.14 6.13
C THR A 114 10.73 -0.45 7.12
N PRO A 115 10.60 0.09 8.33
CA PRO A 115 9.56 -0.33 9.27
C PRO A 115 8.18 -0.02 8.68
N SER A 116 7.16 -0.70 9.19
CA SER A 116 5.76 -0.52 8.74
C SER A 116 5.23 0.90 8.97
N CYS A 117 5.95 1.74 9.67
CA CYS A 117 5.64 3.13 9.95
C CYS A 117 6.78 4.07 9.52
N CYS A 118 6.57 4.76 8.43
CA CYS A 118 6.91 6.18 8.24
C CYS A 118 8.36 6.65 8.03
N THR A 119 9.38 5.84 7.88
CA THR A 119 10.73 6.38 7.63
C THR A 119 11.46 5.60 6.55
N GLY A 120 12.12 6.33 5.64
CA GLY A 120 12.93 5.73 4.56
C GLY A 120 12.20 5.60 3.22
N ASN A 121 11.29 6.52 2.91
CA ASN A 121 10.59 6.54 1.63
C ASN A 121 11.41 7.39 0.65
N HIS A 122 12.11 6.76 -0.30
CA HIS A 122 12.90 7.46 -1.33
C HIS A 122 12.05 8.46 -2.11
N ILE A 123 10.78 8.15 -2.33
CA ILE A 123 9.83 9.01 -3.05
C ILE A 123 9.66 10.40 -2.41
N LEU A 124 9.77 10.51 -1.09
CA LEU A 124 9.75 11.81 -0.43
C LEU A 124 11.04 12.58 -0.71
N ASN A 125 12.18 11.92 -0.71
CA ASN A 125 13.45 12.54 -1.02
C ASN A 125 13.44 13.05 -2.46
N ASP A 126 12.98 12.25 -3.42
CA ASP A 126 12.86 12.61 -4.83
C ASP A 126 11.86 13.76 -5.02
N TYR A 127 10.75 13.76 -4.32
CA TYR A 127 9.78 14.85 -4.34
C TYR A 127 10.37 16.17 -3.82
N PHE A 128 11.09 16.12 -2.69
CA PHE A 128 11.71 17.32 -2.12
C PHE A 128 12.95 17.78 -2.86
N SER A 129 13.67 16.88 -3.54
CA SER A 129 14.84 17.24 -4.38
C SER A 129 14.44 17.85 -5.73
N SER A 130 13.17 17.78 -6.11
CA SER A 130 12.62 18.27 -7.38
C SER A 130 13.21 17.62 -8.64
N GLU A 131 13.90 16.49 -8.51
CA GLU A 131 14.54 15.81 -9.65
C GLU A 131 13.52 15.12 -10.57
N CYS A 132 12.38 14.68 -10.04
CA CYS A 132 11.33 14.04 -10.82
C CYS A 132 9.95 14.31 -10.21
N PRO A 133 9.37 15.52 -10.39
CA PRO A 133 8.05 15.82 -9.85
C PRO A 133 6.98 14.94 -10.53
N PRO A 134 5.94 14.51 -9.77
CA PRO A 134 4.85 13.77 -10.36
C PRO A 134 4.06 14.62 -11.34
N SER A 135 3.42 13.96 -12.30
CA SER A 135 2.41 14.61 -13.15
C SER A 135 1.08 14.70 -12.40
N ALA A 136 0.28 15.72 -12.69
CA ALA A 136 -1.08 15.78 -12.20
C ALA A 136 -1.88 14.57 -12.70
N VAL A 137 -2.71 14.00 -11.83
CA VAL A 137 -3.60 12.91 -12.22
C VAL A 137 -4.75 13.45 -13.06
N THR A 138 -5.29 12.61 -13.95
CA THR A 138 -6.47 12.99 -14.75
C THR A 138 -7.72 12.75 -13.89
N PRO A 139 -8.52 13.78 -13.61
CA PRO A 139 -9.75 13.60 -12.85
C PRO A 139 -10.72 12.64 -13.54
N ILE A 140 -11.48 11.89 -12.74
CA ILE A 140 -12.57 11.04 -13.22
C ILE A 140 -13.88 11.39 -12.51
N GLU A 141 -15.00 11.04 -13.14
CA GLU A 141 -16.31 11.10 -12.49
C GLU A 141 -16.33 10.21 -11.25
N TRP A 142 -16.94 10.70 -10.17
CA TRP A 142 -17.19 9.92 -8.97
C TRP A 142 -18.57 10.25 -8.38
N LYS A 143 -19.10 9.32 -7.58
CA LYS A 143 -20.41 9.49 -6.92
C LYS A 143 -20.26 9.19 -5.44
N PRO A 144 -20.97 9.91 -4.56
CA PRO A 144 -20.98 9.64 -3.13
C PRO A 144 -21.31 8.19 -2.78
N GLU A 145 -22.24 7.57 -3.54
CA GLU A 145 -22.69 6.21 -3.33
C GLU A 145 -21.55 5.19 -3.48
N TRP A 146 -20.61 5.42 -4.40
CA TRP A 146 -19.45 4.53 -4.59
C TRP A 146 -18.51 4.59 -3.39
N ILE A 147 -18.33 5.79 -2.81
CA ILE A 147 -17.50 5.98 -1.62
C ILE A 147 -18.17 5.35 -0.39
N PHE A 148 -19.50 5.51 -0.24
CA PHE A 148 -20.26 4.86 0.81
C PHE A 148 -20.20 3.33 0.70
N HIS A 149 -20.31 2.78 -0.52
CA HIS A 149 -20.16 1.33 -0.72
C HIS A 149 -18.79 0.81 -0.26
N MET A 150 -17.69 1.51 -0.60
CA MET A 150 -16.36 1.14 -0.07
C MET A 150 -16.30 1.26 1.46
N ALA A 151 -16.90 2.30 2.03
CA ALA A 151 -16.93 2.49 3.48
C ALA A 151 -17.76 1.41 4.19
N ASP A 152 -18.86 0.95 3.59
CA ASP A 152 -19.68 -0.16 4.08
C ASP A 152 -18.91 -1.47 4.05
N THR A 153 -18.31 -1.81 2.92
CA THR A 153 -17.47 -3.00 2.76
C THR A 153 -16.36 -3.04 3.81
N PHE A 154 -15.70 -1.90 4.02
CA PHE A 154 -14.70 -1.80 5.07
C PHE A 154 -15.28 -1.99 6.48
N ALA A 155 -16.47 -1.43 6.74
CA ALA A 155 -17.10 -1.45 8.06
C ALA A 155 -17.77 -2.80 8.39
N ASP A 156 -18.10 -3.61 7.38
CA ASP A 156 -18.60 -4.99 7.55
C ASP A 156 -17.52 -5.95 8.08
N GLY A 157 -16.27 -5.48 8.07
CA GLY A 157 -15.15 -6.11 8.73
C GLY A 157 -14.11 -6.67 7.78
N MET A 158 -12.88 -6.24 8.00
CA MET A 158 -11.72 -6.87 7.39
C MET A 158 -11.30 -8.06 8.26
N PRO A 159 -11.05 -9.23 7.69
CA PRO A 159 -10.92 -10.49 8.44
C PRO A 159 -9.89 -10.45 9.58
N LEU A 160 -8.67 -9.97 9.30
CA LEU A 160 -7.61 -9.91 10.30
C LEU A 160 -7.80 -8.75 11.27
N HIS A 161 -8.28 -7.60 10.79
CA HIS A 161 -8.54 -6.45 11.65
C HIS A 161 -9.63 -6.74 12.69
N SER A 162 -10.68 -7.45 12.30
CA SER A 162 -11.79 -7.79 13.22
C SER A 162 -11.35 -8.67 14.39
N VAL A 163 -10.30 -9.47 14.20
CA VAL A 163 -9.75 -10.37 15.24
C VAL A 163 -8.65 -9.69 16.04
N THR A 164 -7.76 -8.93 15.40
CA THR A 164 -6.51 -8.49 16.03
C THR A 164 -6.43 -6.99 16.31
N PHE A 165 -7.25 -6.18 15.64
CA PHE A 165 -7.18 -4.70 15.64
C PHE A 165 -5.79 -4.13 15.27
N ALA A 166 -4.92 -4.95 14.66
CA ALA A 166 -3.51 -4.63 14.43
C ALA A 166 -3.14 -4.49 12.95
N THR A 167 -4.12 -4.45 12.04
CA THR A 167 -3.90 -4.27 10.61
C THR A 167 -4.41 -2.93 10.10
N HIS A 168 -3.80 -2.50 9.01
CA HIS A 168 -4.33 -1.52 8.08
C HIS A 168 -4.89 -2.22 6.85
N SER A 169 -5.98 -1.68 6.30
CA SER A 169 -6.63 -2.23 5.12
C SER A 169 -6.65 -1.23 3.98
N CYS A 170 -6.64 -1.74 2.76
CA CYS A 170 -6.79 -0.94 1.56
C CYS A 170 -7.70 -1.66 0.56
N LEU A 171 -8.60 -0.91 -0.08
CA LEU A 171 -9.51 -1.38 -1.12
C LEU A 171 -9.18 -0.69 -2.44
N LEU A 172 -9.24 -1.43 -3.54
CA LEU A 172 -9.23 -0.91 -4.91
C LEU A 172 -10.62 -1.04 -5.49
N ALA A 173 -11.15 0.02 -6.03
CA ALA A 173 -12.46 0.01 -6.67
C ALA A 173 -12.44 0.76 -8.01
N ARG A 174 -13.34 0.39 -8.90
CA ARG A 174 -13.65 1.11 -10.13
C ARG A 174 -15.15 1.34 -10.17
N ARG A 175 -15.57 2.61 -10.05
CA ARG A 175 -16.97 2.98 -9.84
C ARG A 175 -17.53 2.32 -8.56
N ASP A 176 -18.58 1.52 -8.66
CA ASP A 176 -19.22 0.78 -7.58
C ASP A 176 -18.67 -0.65 -7.36
N GLU A 177 -17.73 -1.08 -8.21
CA GLU A 177 -17.14 -2.42 -8.12
C GLU A 177 -15.87 -2.41 -7.30
N ILE A 178 -15.80 -3.23 -6.24
CA ILE A 178 -14.58 -3.49 -5.48
C ILE A 178 -13.79 -4.59 -6.19
N LEU A 179 -12.64 -4.21 -6.75
CA LEU A 179 -11.78 -5.10 -7.52
C LEU A 179 -10.85 -5.92 -6.64
N PHE A 180 -10.41 -5.36 -5.52
CA PHE A 180 -9.48 -6.01 -4.61
C PHE A 180 -9.51 -5.37 -3.22
N SER A 181 -9.27 -6.18 -2.21
CA SER A 181 -9.08 -5.74 -0.82
C SER A 181 -7.92 -6.49 -0.18
N CYS A 182 -7.15 -5.81 0.66
CA CYS A 182 -6.07 -6.44 1.39
C CYS A 182 -5.86 -5.80 2.75
N GLU A 183 -5.13 -6.53 3.59
CA GLU A 183 -4.66 -6.07 4.89
C GLU A 183 -3.15 -6.20 5.00
N ASP A 184 -2.55 -5.33 5.79
CA ASP A 184 -1.15 -5.42 6.18
C ASP A 184 -0.94 -4.73 7.53
N ILE A 185 0.18 -5.01 8.20
CA ILE A 185 0.61 -4.33 9.43
C ILE A 185 0.82 -2.84 9.17
N GLY A 186 1.37 -2.51 7.99
CA GLY A 186 1.66 -1.15 7.57
C GLY A 186 0.68 -0.61 6.52
N ARG A 187 0.16 0.62 6.74
CA ARG A 187 -0.71 1.29 5.76
C ARG A 187 -0.05 1.47 4.39
N HIS A 188 1.27 1.67 4.35
CA HIS A 188 2.03 1.79 3.10
C HIS A 188 2.07 0.46 2.34
N ASN A 189 2.28 -0.64 3.06
CA ASN A 189 2.26 -1.96 2.46
C ASN A 189 0.87 -2.31 1.91
N ALA A 190 -0.20 -1.99 2.65
CA ALA A 190 -1.56 -2.22 2.18
C ALA A 190 -1.84 -1.42 0.89
N LEU A 191 -1.37 -0.17 0.80
CA LEU A 191 -1.45 0.65 -0.42
C LEU A 191 -0.62 0.03 -1.56
N ASP A 192 0.62 -0.35 -1.29
CA ASP A 192 1.49 -0.96 -2.29
C ASP A 192 0.91 -2.29 -2.81
N LYS A 193 0.32 -3.13 -1.94
CA LYS A 193 -0.39 -4.36 -2.35
C LYS A 193 -1.51 -4.08 -3.35
N VAL A 194 -2.32 -3.07 -3.10
CA VAL A 194 -3.44 -2.68 -3.99
C VAL A 194 -2.93 -2.19 -5.34
N ILE A 195 -1.90 -1.34 -5.34
CA ILE A 195 -1.25 -0.85 -6.57
C ILE A 195 -0.63 -2.03 -7.34
N GLY A 196 0.10 -2.90 -6.65
CA GLY A 196 0.72 -4.07 -7.26
C GLY A 196 -0.28 -5.07 -7.81
N TYR A 197 -1.44 -5.23 -7.16
CA TYR A 197 -2.53 -6.04 -7.69
C TYR A 197 -3.02 -5.49 -9.03
N ALA A 198 -3.24 -4.19 -9.11
CA ALA A 198 -3.64 -3.55 -10.36
C ALA A 198 -2.60 -3.76 -11.47
N LEU A 199 -1.30 -3.59 -11.15
CA LEU A 199 -0.22 -3.85 -12.10
C LEU A 199 -0.22 -5.31 -12.59
N ARG A 200 -0.33 -6.26 -11.67
CA ARG A 200 -0.33 -7.71 -11.99
C ARG A 200 -1.48 -8.09 -12.91
N HIS A 201 -2.65 -7.53 -12.66
CA HIS A 201 -3.88 -7.83 -13.40
C HIS A 201 -4.15 -6.85 -14.56
N GLN A 202 -3.19 -5.97 -14.89
CA GLN A 202 -3.28 -4.99 -15.98
C GLN A 202 -4.52 -4.08 -15.87
N ILE A 203 -4.89 -3.74 -14.62
CA ILE A 203 -5.98 -2.80 -14.33
C ILE A 203 -5.43 -1.38 -14.46
N ASP A 204 -6.09 -0.54 -15.23
CA ASP A 204 -5.71 0.87 -15.36
C ASP A 204 -6.03 1.65 -14.09
N LEU A 205 -5.01 1.99 -13.32
CA LEU A 205 -5.12 2.74 -12.07
C LEU A 205 -5.74 4.14 -12.26
N ARG A 206 -5.66 4.70 -13.47
CA ARG A 206 -6.26 6.00 -13.81
C ARG A 206 -7.80 5.99 -13.82
N GLU A 207 -8.40 4.81 -13.84
CA GLU A 207 -9.86 4.63 -13.76
C GLU A 207 -10.31 4.16 -12.36
N CYS A 208 -9.39 4.08 -11.39
CA CYS A 208 -9.64 3.47 -10.10
C CYS A 208 -9.71 4.49 -8.96
N MET A 209 -10.31 4.04 -7.86
CA MET A 209 -10.36 4.71 -6.58
C MET A 209 -9.72 3.82 -5.52
N ILE A 210 -9.09 4.42 -4.52
CA ILE A 210 -8.56 3.72 -3.36
C ILE A 210 -9.29 4.18 -2.10
N TYR A 211 -9.57 3.23 -1.20
CA TYR A 211 -10.04 3.47 0.15
C TYR A 211 -9.08 2.84 1.16
N SER A 212 -8.54 3.64 2.08
CA SER A 212 -7.60 3.20 3.11
C SER A 212 -8.15 3.38 4.52
N SER A 213 -7.79 2.48 5.43
CA SER A 213 -8.07 2.63 6.86
C SER A 213 -7.20 3.69 7.53
N GLY A 214 -6.01 3.94 6.99
CA GLY A 214 -4.96 4.76 7.58
C GLY A 214 -5.10 6.25 7.27
N ARG A 215 -4.40 7.10 8.06
CA ARG A 215 -4.24 8.52 7.73
C ARG A 215 -3.58 8.68 6.36
N ILE A 216 -3.88 9.82 5.70
CA ILE A 216 -3.24 10.20 4.44
C ILE A 216 -2.28 11.35 4.70
N PRO A 217 -1.00 11.07 5.06
CA PRO A 217 0.07 12.06 5.05
C PRO A 217 0.64 12.24 3.64
N THR A 218 1.61 13.12 3.50
CA THR A 218 2.27 13.50 2.24
C THR A 218 2.75 12.29 1.43
N ASP A 219 3.41 11.34 2.08
CA ASP A 219 3.96 10.15 1.44
C ASP A 219 2.90 9.22 0.84
N MET A 220 1.76 9.05 1.52
CA MET A 220 0.63 8.28 1.00
C MET A 220 -0.03 8.98 -0.20
N ALA A 221 -0.21 10.31 -0.12
CA ALA A 221 -0.77 11.10 -1.22
C ALA A 221 0.14 11.04 -2.46
N ILE A 222 1.44 11.22 -2.27
CA ILE A 222 2.43 11.13 -3.34
C ILE A 222 2.42 9.75 -4.02
N LYS A 223 2.37 8.66 -3.27
CA LYS A 223 2.28 7.31 -3.84
C LYS A 223 1.08 7.15 -4.77
N ALA A 224 -0.09 7.63 -4.35
CA ALA A 224 -1.30 7.58 -5.18
C ALA A 224 -1.16 8.43 -6.45
N ILE A 225 -0.59 9.63 -6.34
CA ILE A 225 -0.35 10.53 -7.48
C ILE A 225 0.61 9.89 -8.48
N TYR A 226 1.74 9.33 -8.02
CA TYR A 226 2.70 8.65 -8.89
C TYR A 226 2.12 7.39 -9.56
N ALA A 227 1.24 6.68 -8.87
CA ALA A 227 0.52 5.56 -9.45
C ALA A 227 -0.57 5.99 -10.45
N GLY A 228 -0.84 7.30 -10.58
CA GLY A 228 -1.84 7.86 -11.48
C GLY A 228 -3.27 7.71 -10.98
N ILE A 229 -3.47 7.45 -9.68
CA ILE A 229 -4.80 7.21 -9.09
C ILE A 229 -5.50 8.55 -8.84
N PRO A 230 -6.68 8.79 -9.44
CA PRO A 230 -7.34 10.09 -9.38
C PRO A 230 -8.13 10.35 -8.09
N ILE A 231 -8.49 9.30 -7.33
CA ILE A 231 -9.34 9.42 -6.14
C ILE A 231 -8.75 8.61 -4.99
N PHE A 232 -8.44 9.30 -3.89
CA PHE A 232 -7.97 8.66 -2.67
C PHE A 232 -8.93 8.94 -1.51
N CYS A 233 -9.55 7.89 -1.02
CA CYS A 233 -10.49 7.91 0.10
C CYS A 233 -9.86 7.32 1.36
N SER A 234 -10.27 7.78 2.54
CA SER A 234 -9.84 7.21 3.82
C SER A 234 -10.90 7.28 4.91
N LYS A 235 -10.92 6.25 5.76
CA LYS A 235 -11.63 6.27 7.06
C LYS A 235 -11.04 7.31 8.02
N ALA A 236 -9.74 7.60 7.91
CA ALA A 236 -9.00 8.52 8.76
C ALA A 236 -8.92 9.93 8.16
N SER A 237 -8.02 10.78 8.67
CA SER A 237 -7.87 12.16 8.24
C SER A 237 -6.58 12.37 7.44
N PRO A 238 -6.54 13.38 6.55
CA PRO A 238 -5.33 13.81 5.87
C PRO A 238 -4.50 14.77 6.75
N THR A 239 -3.26 15.04 6.34
CA THR A 239 -2.48 16.20 6.82
C THR A 239 -2.73 17.43 5.96
N ALA A 240 -2.36 18.60 6.44
CA ALA A 240 -2.49 19.86 5.68
C ALA A 240 -1.66 19.80 4.38
N GLU A 241 -0.44 19.29 4.46
CA GLU A 241 0.47 19.15 3.34
C GLU A 241 -0.07 18.17 2.27
N ALA A 242 -0.73 17.08 2.71
CA ALA A 242 -1.39 16.15 1.80
C ALA A 242 -2.57 16.79 1.06
N ILE A 243 -3.31 17.70 1.70
CA ILE A 243 -4.40 18.47 1.05
C ILE A 243 -3.83 19.40 0.00
N GLU A 244 -2.74 20.12 0.30
CA GLU A 244 -2.10 21.02 -0.68
C GLU A 244 -1.52 20.24 -1.87
N LEU A 245 -0.92 19.07 -1.62
CA LEU A 245 -0.49 18.17 -2.68
C LEU A 245 -1.64 17.70 -3.55
N ALA A 246 -2.74 17.28 -2.93
CA ALA A 246 -3.92 16.83 -3.66
C ALA A 246 -4.47 17.94 -4.59
N ARG A 247 -4.50 19.19 -4.12
CA ARG A 247 -4.86 20.34 -4.95
C ARG A 247 -3.91 20.55 -6.12
N LYS A 248 -2.61 20.57 -5.82
CA LYS A 248 -1.55 20.80 -6.82
C LYS A 248 -1.56 19.77 -7.94
N TYR A 249 -1.80 18.51 -7.59
CA TYR A 249 -1.73 17.38 -8.53
C TYR A 249 -3.10 16.82 -8.95
N GLN A 250 -4.17 17.56 -8.68
CA GLN A 250 -5.54 17.22 -9.10
C GLN A 250 -6.09 15.89 -8.54
N LEU A 251 -5.58 15.45 -7.37
CA LEU A 251 -6.07 14.28 -6.68
C LEU A 251 -7.35 14.62 -5.92
N THR A 252 -8.46 13.94 -6.21
CA THR A 252 -9.66 14.01 -5.37
C THR A 252 -9.37 13.33 -4.03
N LEU A 253 -9.52 14.08 -2.92
CA LEU A 253 -9.18 13.64 -1.57
C LEU A 253 -10.41 13.65 -0.67
N ILE A 254 -10.85 12.46 -0.27
CA ILE A 254 -12.04 12.24 0.56
C ILE A 254 -11.62 11.51 1.83
N CYS A 255 -11.88 12.10 3.00
CA CYS A 255 -11.46 11.55 4.27
C CYS A 255 -12.56 11.54 5.32
N ALA A 256 -12.30 10.88 6.46
CA ALA A 256 -13.30 10.59 7.47
C ALA A 256 -14.57 9.94 6.86
N ALA A 257 -14.38 9.18 5.78
CA ALA A 257 -15.45 8.47 5.10
C ALA A 257 -15.93 7.31 5.97
N ARG A 258 -17.22 7.31 6.26
CA ARG A 258 -17.95 6.36 7.10
C ARG A 258 -19.22 5.93 6.36
N ARG A 259 -19.98 5.01 6.94
CA ARG A 259 -21.28 4.57 6.42
C ARG A 259 -22.27 5.72 6.19
N ASP A 260 -22.22 6.75 7.03
CA ASP A 260 -23.21 7.83 7.13
C ASP A 260 -22.70 9.20 6.68
N ARG A 261 -21.38 9.34 6.48
CA ARG A 261 -20.77 10.65 6.19
C ARG A 261 -19.39 10.53 5.59
N MET A 262 -18.96 11.60 4.92
CA MET A 262 -17.59 11.79 4.45
C MET A 262 -17.22 13.27 4.44
N LYS A 263 -15.93 13.57 4.39
CA LYS A 263 -15.41 14.93 4.21
C LYS A 263 -14.64 14.98 2.90
N VAL A 264 -15.08 15.82 1.98
CA VAL A 264 -14.39 16.07 0.71
C VAL A 264 -13.46 17.26 0.92
N PHE A 265 -12.15 17.01 0.99
CA PHE A 265 -11.14 18.06 1.18
C PHE A 265 -10.70 18.67 -0.14
N VAL A 266 -10.62 17.84 -1.19
CA VAL A 266 -10.31 18.26 -2.55
C VAL A 266 -11.22 17.48 -3.49
N THR A 267 -11.90 18.19 -4.39
CA THR A 267 -12.60 17.60 -5.52
C THR A 267 -12.15 18.30 -6.78
N VAL A 268 -11.91 17.53 -7.82
CA VAL A 268 -11.52 18.01 -9.14
C VAL A 268 -12.52 17.46 -10.14
N SER A 269 -13.08 18.33 -10.96
CA SER A 269 -14.09 18.03 -12.00
C SER A 269 -13.48 18.12 -13.38
#